data_03b2b8996650e65135c240c281baca5d
#
_entry.id   03b2b8996650e65135c240c281baca5d
#
_cell.length_a   1.000
_cell.length_b   1.000
_cell.length_c   1.000
_cell.angle_alpha   90.00
_cell.angle_beta   90.00
_cell.angle_gamma   90.00
#
_symmetry.space_group_name_H-M   'P 1'
#
loop_
_entity.id
_entity.type
_entity.pdbx_description
1 polymer ?
#
loop_
_entity_poly.entity_id
_entity_poly.type
_entity_poly.pdbx_seq_one_letter_code
_entity_poly.pdbx_strand_id
1 'polypeptide(L)'
;MSDTFAKGLEGVIAAESKICRIDGEKGQLYYLGYPITDLVEHCTFEEVTYLLLYGDLPTREQLAVFSAKMRNARELPEPVINMVRDFPKNAHPMELLQSVISYLSSYVEHKIHHGPHCNCRDTLHQLAEIATVVATYQRVQEGKDYLPPRKDLSHGANLLYM
;
A
#
# COMPACT_ATOMS: atom_id res chain seq x y z
N MET A 1 -38.97 -2.78 -21.09
CA MET A 1 -37.79 -2.19 -20.41
C MET A 1 -36.62 -2.45 -21.33
N SER A 2 -36.07 -1.43 -21.98
CA SER A 2 -34.89 -1.58 -22.85
C SER A 2 -33.68 -1.74 -21.96
N ASP A 3 -33.11 -2.93 -21.89
CA ASP A 3 -31.78 -3.16 -21.32
C ASP A 3 -30.78 -2.38 -22.14
N THR A 4 -30.47 -1.15 -21.69
CA THR A 4 -29.39 -0.35 -22.28
C THR A 4 -28.08 -0.93 -21.74
N PHE A 5 -27.45 -1.76 -22.54
CA PHE A 5 -26.11 -2.27 -22.23
C PHE A 5 -25.13 -1.08 -22.14
N ALA A 6 -24.66 -0.78 -20.93
CA ALA A 6 -23.66 0.25 -20.69
C ALA A 6 -22.27 -0.31 -21.05
N LYS A 7 -21.74 0.08 -22.20
CA LYS A 7 -20.42 -0.35 -22.66
C LYS A 7 -19.33 0.22 -21.75
N GLY A 8 -18.61 -0.65 -21.06
CA GLY A 8 -17.47 -0.27 -20.22
C GLY A 8 -17.85 0.44 -18.92
N LEU A 9 -19.06 0.27 -18.39
CA LEU A 9 -19.58 0.91 -17.17
C LEU A 9 -19.67 2.44 -17.22
N GLU A 10 -19.60 3.06 -18.41
CA GLU A 10 -19.74 4.49 -18.55
C GLU A 10 -21.12 4.96 -18.04
N GLY A 11 -21.12 5.92 -17.11
CA GLY A 11 -22.32 6.44 -16.46
C GLY A 11 -22.97 5.52 -15.42
N VAL A 12 -22.37 4.36 -15.11
CA VAL A 12 -22.86 3.44 -14.07
C VAL A 12 -22.13 3.74 -12.75
N ILE A 13 -22.89 4.07 -11.71
CA ILE A 13 -22.34 4.22 -10.35
C ILE A 13 -22.09 2.81 -9.81
N ALA A 14 -20.81 2.42 -9.68
CA ALA A 14 -20.41 1.12 -9.18
C ALA A 14 -20.37 1.05 -7.64
N ALA A 15 -20.01 2.15 -6.97
CA ALA A 15 -19.96 2.25 -5.52
C ALA A 15 -19.95 3.71 -5.06
N GLU A 16 -20.38 3.94 -3.82
CA GLU A 16 -20.16 5.21 -3.11
C GLU A 16 -18.95 5.09 -2.20
N SER A 17 -18.09 6.11 -2.18
CA SER A 17 -16.93 6.15 -1.31
C SER A 17 -16.85 7.50 -0.58
N LYS A 18 -16.45 7.46 0.70
CA LYS A 18 -16.14 8.64 1.50
C LYS A 18 -14.64 8.94 1.57
N ILE A 19 -13.81 8.04 1.05
CA ILE A 19 -12.34 8.11 1.19
C ILE A 19 -11.77 9.21 0.31
N CYS A 20 -12.27 9.39 -0.91
CA CYS A 20 -11.78 10.42 -1.80
C CYS A 20 -12.90 11.09 -2.62
N ARG A 21 -12.64 12.31 -3.02
CA ARG A 21 -13.44 13.07 -3.98
C ARG A 21 -12.53 13.67 -5.04
N ILE A 22 -12.90 13.49 -6.31
CA ILE A 22 -12.19 14.04 -7.45
C ILE A 22 -13.10 15.06 -8.13
N ASP A 23 -12.58 16.26 -8.36
CA ASP A 23 -13.18 17.27 -9.23
C ASP A 23 -12.28 17.38 -10.48
N GLY A 24 -12.64 16.61 -11.52
CA GLY A 24 -11.84 16.54 -12.75
C GLY A 24 -11.81 17.83 -13.55
N GLU A 25 -12.86 18.67 -13.47
CA GLU A 25 -12.92 19.96 -14.17
C GLU A 25 -11.96 20.97 -13.56
N LYS A 26 -11.81 20.92 -12.22
CA LYS A 26 -10.90 21.82 -11.49
C LYS A 26 -9.52 21.21 -11.23
N GLY A 27 -9.31 19.93 -11.58
CA GLY A 27 -8.07 19.20 -11.26
C GLY A 27 -7.82 19.06 -9.76
N GLN A 28 -8.88 18.89 -8.97
CA GLN A 28 -8.80 18.83 -7.51
C GLN A 28 -9.06 17.40 -6.99
N LEU A 29 -8.22 16.95 -6.07
CA LEU A 29 -8.36 15.70 -5.34
C LEU A 29 -8.40 15.98 -3.83
N TYR A 30 -9.31 15.30 -3.15
CA TYR A 30 -9.49 15.39 -1.71
C TYR A 30 -9.48 14.00 -1.10
N TYR A 31 -8.74 13.80 -0.01
CA TYR A 31 -8.82 12.61 0.83
C TYR A 31 -9.53 12.97 2.14
N LEU A 32 -10.67 12.33 2.40
CA LEU A 32 -11.48 12.55 3.61
C LEU A 32 -11.74 14.04 3.94
N GLY A 33 -11.87 14.87 2.89
CA GLY A 33 -12.11 16.31 3.00
C GLY A 33 -10.84 17.19 2.96
N TYR A 34 -9.64 16.61 3.09
CA TYR A 34 -8.39 17.34 3.00
C TYR A 34 -7.95 17.47 1.52
N PRO A 35 -7.59 18.68 1.04
CA PRO A 35 -6.99 18.83 -0.28
C PRO A 35 -5.67 18.04 -0.35
N ILE A 36 -5.43 17.36 -1.49
CA ILE A 36 -4.17 16.60 -1.66
C ILE A 36 -2.93 17.49 -1.57
N THR A 37 -3.03 18.74 -1.97
CA THR A 37 -1.96 19.74 -1.87
C THR A 37 -1.50 19.95 -0.43
N ASP A 38 -2.44 20.09 0.50
CA ASP A 38 -2.14 20.30 1.92
C ASP A 38 -1.51 19.04 2.54
N LEU A 39 -2.00 17.86 2.14
CA LEU A 39 -1.43 16.59 2.61
C LEU A 39 0.00 16.38 2.11
N VAL A 40 0.28 16.73 0.85
CA VAL A 40 1.63 16.61 0.26
C VAL A 40 2.61 17.58 0.92
N GLU A 41 2.16 18.80 1.26
CA GLU A 41 3.01 19.84 1.83
C GLU A 41 3.26 19.64 3.33
N HIS A 42 2.29 19.13 4.07
CA HIS A 42 2.32 19.15 5.54
C HIS A 42 2.31 17.77 6.21
N CYS A 43 2.05 16.68 5.48
CA CYS A 43 1.94 15.35 6.05
C CYS A 43 3.02 14.39 5.53
N THR A 44 3.41 13.45 6.38
CA THR A 44 4.24 12.31 6.01
C THR A 44 3.40 11.21 5.35
N PHE A 45 4.08 10.26 4.69
CA PHE A 45 3.41 9.07 4.14
C PHE A 45 2.65 8.29 5.22
N GLU A 46 3.24 8.16 6.41
CA GLU A 46 2.65 7.47 7.54
C GLU A 46 1.37 8.16 8.04
N GLU A 47 1.33 9.49 8.08
CA GLU A 47 0.15 10.27 8.46
C GLU A 47 -0.99 10.13 7.46
N VAL A 48 -0.69 10.22 6.16
CA VAL A 48 -1.70 10.04 5.11
C VAL A 48 -2.21 8.60 5.09
N THR A 49 -1.33 7.62 5.30
CA THR A 49 -1.74 6.22 5.42
C THR A 49 -2.68 6.01 6.61
N TYR A 50 -2.35 6.61 7.75
CA TYR A 50 -3.21 6.57 8.93
C TYR A 50 -4.58 7.19 8.65
N LEU A 51 -4.61 8.38 8.03
CA LEU A 51 -5.83 9.06 7.64
C LEU A 51 -6.74 8.16 6.79
N LEU A 52 -6.18 7.54 5.75
CA LEU A 52 -6.96 6.70 4.83
C LEU A 52 -7.48 5.39 5.47
N LEU A 53 -6.75 4.85 6.45
CA LEU A 53 -7.14 3.61 7.13
C LEU A 53 -8.11 3.84 8.31
N TYR A 54 -8.00 4.97 9.01
CA TYR A 54 -8.73 5.21 10.25
C TYR A 54 -9.73 6.36 10.17
N GLY A 55 -9.69 7.17 9.11
CA GLY A 55 -10.67 8.22 8.86
C GLY A 55 -10.29 9.62 9.34
N ASP A 56 -9.27 9.75 10.20
CA ASP A 56 -8.79 11.01 10.75
C ASP A 56 -7.26 11.05 10.76
N LEU A 57 -6.68 12.27 10.81
CA LEU A 57 -5.24 12.43 10.99
C LEU A 57 -4.84 11.96 12.41
N PRO A 58 -3.67 11.31 12.56
CA PRO A 58 -3.23 10.79 13.83
C PRO A 58 -2.81 11.91 14.81
N THR A 59 -3.06 11.71 16.10
CA THR A 59 -2.33 12.43 17.14
C THR A 59 -0.84 12.02 17.12
N ARG A 60 0.03 12.80 17.78
CA ARG A 60 1.46 12.48 17.89
C ARG A 60 1.70 11.08 18.46
N GLU A 61 0.92 10.69 19.46
CA GLU A 61 1.04 9.36 20.10
C GLU A 61 0.58 8.25 19.16
N GLN A 62 -0.55 8.44 18.47
CA GLN A 62 -1.06 7.50 17.49
C GLN A 62 -0.08 7.32 16.34
N LEU A 63 0.50 8.41 15.83
CA LEU A 63 1.50 8.37 14.77
C LEU A 63 2.75 7.61 15.21
N ALA A 64 3.23 7.82 16.42
CA ALA A 64 4.39 7.11 16.95
C ALA A 64 4.18 5.58 17.00
N VAL A 65 3.02 5.16 17.50
CA VAL A 65 2.64 3.74 17.57
C VAL A 65 2.45 3.14 16.17
N PHE A 66 1.75 3.86 15.30
CA PHE A 66 1.49 3.42 13.93
C PHE A 66 2.77 3.27 13.11
N SER A 67 3.64 4.28 13.16
CA SER A 67 4.93 4.27 12.46
C SER A 67 5.84 3.15 12.98
N ALA A 68 5.82 2.87 14.28
CA ALA A 68 6.57 1.73 14.83
C ALA A 68 6.06 0.39 14.31
N LYS A 69 4.73 0.19 14.25
CA LYS A 69 4.12 -1.01 13.67
C LYS A 69 4.50 -1.17 12.20
N MET A 70 4.42 -0.09 11.43
CA MET A 70 4.75 -0.08 10.00
C MET A 70 6.23 -0.41 9.75
N ARG A 71 7.14 0.14 10.56
CA ARG A 71 8.58 -0.18 10.49
C ARG A 71 8.87 -1.65 10.79
N ASN A 72 8.18 -2.24 11.77
CA ASN A 72 8.35 -3.63 12.14
C ASN A 72 7.75 -4.62 11.13
N ALA A 73 6.83 -4.17 10.29
CA ALA A 73 6.15 -4.98 9.29
C ALA A 73 6.84 -5.00 7.92
N ARG A 74 8.04 -4.43 7.77
CA ARG A 74 8.75 -4.31 6.48
C ARG A 74 9.51 -5.56 6.06
N GLU A 75 9.82 -6.45 7.01
CA GLU A 75 10.64 -7.65 6.74
C GLU A 75 9.83 -8.66 5.93
N LEU A 76 10.44 -9.16 4.86
CA LEU A 76 9.84 -10.19 4.02
C LEU A 76 10.20 -11.58 4.55
N PRO A 77 9.28 -12.55 4.50
CA PRO A 77 9.61 -13.95 4.70
C PRO A 77 10.64 -14.43 3.68
N GLU A 78 11.59 -15.27 4.11
CA GLU A 78 12.64 -15.81 3.22
C GLU A 78 12.11 -16.46 1.93
N PRO A 79 11.00 -17.24 1.94
CA PRO A 79 10.43 -17.77 0.71
C PRO A 79 9.97 -16.69 -0.28
N VAL A 80 9.52 -15.52 0.22
CA VAL A 80 9.13 -14.39 -0.62
C VAL A 80 10.36 -13.74 -1.27
N ILE A 81 11.46 -13.59 -0.51
CA ILE A 81 12.73 -13.09 -1.03
C ILE A 81 13.24 -14.01 -2.14
N ASN A 82 13.18 -15.32 -1.93
CA ASN A 82 13.58 -16.32 -2.93
C ASN A 82 12.68 -16.26 -4.17
N MET A 83 11.36 -16.12 -4.00
CA MET A 83 10.44 -15.92 -5.11
C MET A 83 10.82 -14.70 -5.96
N VAL A 84 11.19 -13.58 -5.33
CA VAL A 84 11.64 -12.37 -6.05
C VAL A 84 12.95 -12.61 -6.80
N ARG A 85 13.90 -13.36 -6.20
CA ARG A 85 15.19 -13.71 -6.83
C ARG A 85 15.02 -14.61 -8.06
N ASP A 86 14.12 -15.59 -7.97
CA ASP A 86 13.91 -16.60 -8.98
C ASP A 86 12.89 -16.18 -10.06
N PHE A 87 12.29 -15.00 -9.91
CA PHE A 87 11.28 -14.53 -10.85
C PHE A 87 11.89 -14.27 -12.24
N PRO A 88 11.18 -14.63 -13.33
CA PRO A 88 11.72 -14.47 -14.69
C PRO A 88 12.15 -13.02 -14.96
N LYS A 89 13.40 -12.83 -15.39
CA LYS A 89 13.99 -11.50 -15.60
C LYS A 89 13.31 -10.66 -16.69
N ASN A 90 12.63 -11.32 -17.62
CA ASN A 90 11.89 -10.69 -18.72
C ASN A 90 10.41 -10.46 -18.40
N ALA A 91 9.95 -10.83 -17.20
CA ALA A 91 8.58 -10.60 -16.79
C ALA A 91 8.33 -9.11 -16.49
N HIS A 92 7.09 -8.67 -16.69
CA HIS A 92 6.71 -7.32 -16.34
C HIS A 92 6.73 -7.13 -14.81
N PRO A 93 7.26 -6.02 -14.25
CA PRO A 93 7.33 -5.79 -12.81
C PRO A 93 5.99 -5.94 -12.08
N MET A 94 4.88 -5.59 -12.73
CA MET A 94 3.55 -5.75 -12.17
C MET A 94 3.09 -7.21 -12.05
N GLU A 95 3.61 -8.12 -12.88
CA GLU A 95 3.32 -9.56 -12.77
C GLU A 95 3.98 -10.13 -11.52
N LEU A 96 5.22 -9.72 -11.24
CA LEU A 96 5.89 -10.05 -9.99
C LEU A 96 5.10 -9.50 -8.80
N LEU A 97 4.77 -8.21 -8.81
CA LEU A 97 4.09 -7.57 -7.69
C LEU A 97 2.75 -8.25 -7.39
N GLN A 98 1.94 -8.54 -8.40
CA GLN A 98 0.68 -9.26 -8.26
C GLN A 98 0.88 -10.65 -7.65
N SER A 99 1.86 -11.40 -8.12
CA SER A 99 2.17 -12.74 -7.64
C SER A 99 2.66 -12.73 -6.19
N VAL A 100 3.54 -11.79 -5.85
CA VAL A 100 4.09 -11.67 -4.50
C VAL A 100 3.02 -11.22 -3.51
N ILE A 101 2.15 -10.26 -3.86
CA ILE A 101 1.05 -9.84 -2.97
C ILE A 101 0.12 -11.01 -2.67
N SER A 102 -0.23 -11.81 -3.69
CA SER A 102 -1.04 -13.00 -3.52
C SER A 102 -0.34 -14.04 -2.63
N TYR A 103 0.97 -14.21 -2.79
CA TYR A 103 1.76 -15.15 -1.98
C TYR A 103 1.92 -14.67 -0.54
N LEU A 104 2.17 -13.38 -0.30
CA LEU A 104 2.26 -12.77 1.02
C LEU A 104 0.98 -12.98 1.83
N SER A 105 -0.19 -12.97 1.19
CA SER A 105 -1.45 -13.20 1.87
C SER A 105 -1.54 -14.57 2.56
N SER A 106 -0.77 -15.57 2.10
CA SER A 106 -0.74 -16.90 2.72
C SER A 106 0.04 -16.95 4.05
N TYR A 107 0.86 -15.93 4.36
CA TYR A 107 1.59 -15.80 5.62
C TYR A 107 0.80 -15.06 6.71
N VAL A 108 -0.36 -14.55 6.33
CA VAL A 108 -1.22 -13.85 7.27
C VAL A 108 -2.11 -14.88 7.98
N GLU A 109 -2.11 -14.89 9.31
CA GLU A 109 -3.11 -15.64 10.08
C GLU A 109 -4.49 -15.04 9.81
N HIS A 110 -5.24 -15.66 8.94
CA HIS A 110 -6.63 -15.29 8.65
C HIS A 110 -7.52 -15.53 9.89
N LYS A 111 -7.44 -14.65 10.86
CA LYS A 111 -8.53 -14.51 11.84
C LYS A 111 -9.66 -13.80 11.10
N ILE A 112 -10.60 -14.62 10.59
CA ILE A 112 -11.79 -14.17 9.89
C ILE A 112 -12.59 -13.26 10.83
N HIS A 113 -12.34 -11.98 10.79
CA HIS A 113 -13.18 -10.96 11.39
C HIS A 113 -14.03 -10.33 10.28
N HIS A 114 -15.13 -11.01 9.95
CA HIS A 114 -16.18 -10.45 9.11
C HIS A 114 -16.93 -9.36 9.89
N GLY A 115 -16.43 -8.13 9.86
CA GLY A 115 -17.11 -6.97 10.39
C GLY A 115 -16.85 -5.74 9.54
N PRO A 116 -17.74 -4.73 9.56
CA PRO A 116 -17.59 -3.49 8.77
C PRO A 116 -16.36 -2.65 9.15
N HIS A 117 -15.62 -3.07 10.16
CA HIS A 117 -14.38 -2.48 10.64
C HIS A 117 -13.27 -3.54 10.69
N CYS A 118 -13.14 -4.33 9.61
CA CYS A 118 -11.97 -5.17 9.45
C CYS A 118 -10.73 -4.27 9.30
N ASN A 119 -10.21 -3.79 10.42
CA ASN A 119 -8.87 -3.22 10.53
C ASN A 119 -7.89 -4.37 10.34
N CYS A 120 -7.80 -4.83 9.10
CA CYS A 120 -6.97 -5.96 8.77
C CYS A 120 -5.54 -5.58 9.09
N ARG A 121 -5.01 -6.19 10.14
CA ARG A 121 -3.58 -6.20 10.46
C ARG A 121 -2.76 -6.47 9.20
N ASP A 122 -3.38 -7.17 8.28
CA ASP A 122 -2.94 -7.60 6.97
C ASP A 122 -2.66 -6.42 6.04
N THR A 123 -3.53 -5.41 5.97
CA THR A 123 -3.36 -4.25 5.09
C THR A 123 -2.12 -3.44 5.45
N LEU A 124 -1.85 -3.22 6.74
CA LEU A 124 -0.65 -2.51 7.19
C LEU A 124 0.62 -3.29 6.87
N HIS A 125 0.62 -4.62 7.08
CA HIS A 125 1.74 -5.48 6.74
C HIS A 125 2.02 -5.47 5.25
N GLN A 126 1.01 -5.75 4.42
CA GLN A 126 1.16 -5.71 2.96
C GLN A 126 1.66 -4.36 2.45
N LEU A 127 1.12 -3.26 2.99
CA LEU A 127 1.54 -1.91 2.59
C LEU A 127 3.01 -1.65 2.96
N ALA A 128 3.47 -2.12 4.10
CA ALA A 128 4.87 -1.99 4.53
C ALA A 128 5.81 -2.90 3.71
N GLU A 129 5.37 -4.11 3.40
CA GLU A 129 6.12 -5.13 2.66
C GLU A 129 6.26 -4.80 1.16
N ILE A 130 5.25 -4.18 0.53
CA ILE A 130 5.27 -3.82 -0.90
C ILE A 130 6.50 -2.96 -1.24
N ALA A 131 6.84 -1.97 -0.42
CA ALA A 131 8.02 -1.15 -0.64
C ALA A 131 9.32 -1.98 -0.63
N THR A 132 9.41 -2.95 0.30
CA THR A 132 10.55 -3.87 0.38
C THR A 132 10.61 -4.80 -0.83
N VAL A 133 9.45 -5.29 -1.31
CA VAL A 133 9.37 -6.11 -2.53
C VAL A 133 9.88 -5.34 -3.74
N VAL A 134 9.41 -4.10 -3.94
CA VAL A 134 9.80 -3.25 -5.08
C VAL A 134 11.30 -2.97 -5.07
N ALA A 135 11.84 -2.58 -3.91
CA ALA A 135 13.27 -2.33 -3.75
C ALA A 135 14.11 -3.60 -3.99
N THR A 136 13.67 -4.73 -3.42
CA THR A 136 14.36 -6.03 -3.61
C THR A 136 14.36 -6.43 -5.08
N TYR A 137 13.23 -6.28 -5.78
CA TYR A 137 13.15 -6.60 -7.20
C TYR A 137 14.12 -5.75 -8.04
N GLN A 138 14.16 -4.43 -7.79
CA GLN A 138 15.09 -3.55 -8.50
C GLN A 138 16.55 -3.97 -8.28
N ARG A 139 16.92 -4.30 -7.05
CA ARG A 139 18.26 -4.79 -6.73
C ARG A 139 18.59 -6.09 -7.46
N VAL A 140 17.68 -7.03 -7.49
CA VAL A 140 17.84 -8.31 -8.20
C VAL A 140 18.02 -8.09 -9.71
N GLN A 141 17.26 -7.16 -10.31
CA GLN A 141 17.44 -6.79 -11.72
C GLN A 141 18.82 -6.21 -12.02
N GLU A 142 19.40 -5.48 -11.06
CA GLU A 142 20.76 -4.93 -11.14
C GLU A 142 21.86 -5.94 -10.77
N GLY A 143 21.50 -7.19 -10.45
CA GLY A 143 22.45 -8.22 -10.02
C GLY A 143 22.98 -8.04 -8.60
N LYS A 144 22.25 -7.27 -7.76
CA LYS A 144 22.60 -7.03 -6.36
C LYS A 144 21.80 -7.97 -5.45
N ASP A 145 22.35 -8.28 -4.28
CA ASP A 145 21.66 -9.07 -3.25
C ASP A 145 20.55 -8.28 -2.53
N TYR A 146 19.65 -9.04 -1.87
CA TYR A 146 18.68 -8.49 -0.94
C TYR A 146 19.37 -7.65 0.14
N LEU A 147 18.80 -6.49 0.41
CA LEU A 147 19.21 -5.61 1.50
C LEU A 147 18.05 -5.52 2.51
N PRO A 148 18.25 -5.92 3.77
CA PRO A 148 17.19 -5.86 4.75
C PRO A 148 16.76 -4.42 5.06
N PRO A 149 15.46 -4.19 5.29
CA PRO A 149 14.94 -2.87 5.63
C PRO A 149 15.45 -2.39 6.99
N ARG A 150 15.61 -1.07 7.13
CA ARG A 150 16.03 -0.42 8.37
C ARG A 150 14.82 0.04 9.19
N LYS A 151 14.85 -0.22 10.51
CA LYS A 151 13.77 0.15 11.44
C LYS A 151 13.88 1.60 11.97
N ASP A 152 15.00 2.26 11.76
CA ASP A 152 15.25 3.65 12.18
C ASP A 152 14.83 4.69 11.12
N LEU A 153 14.53 4.26 9.89
CA LEU A 153 14.14 5.14 8.79
C LEU A 153 12.62 5.25 8.65
N SER A 154 12.13 6.41 8.16
CA SER A 154 10.75 6.57 7.68
C SER A 154 10.47 5.62 6.51
N HIS A 155 9.20 5.50 6.09
CA HIS A 155 8.84 4.58 5.00
C HIS A 155 9.54 4.96 3.69
N GLY A 156 9.44 6.21 3.28
CA GLY A 156 10.10 6.71 2.06
C GLY A 156 11.63 6.66 2.14
N ALA A 157 12.22 7.05 3.29
CA ALA A 157 13.66 6.99 3.46
C ALA A 157 14.20 5.56 3.40
N ASN A 158 13.44 4.57 3.91
CA ASN A 158 13.83 3.17 3.82
C ASN A 158 13.76 2.64 2.38
N LEU A 159 12.73 3.02 1.62
CA LEU A 159 12.64 2.66 0.19
C LEU A 159 13.85 3.17 -0.59
N LEU A 160 14.26 4.42 -0.36
CA LEU A 160 15.43 5.01 -1.03
C LEU A 160 16.76 4.42 -0.55
N TYR A 161 16.81 3.93 0.69
CA TYR A 161 17.99 3.25 1.23
C TYR A 161 18.21 1.89 0.59
N MET A 162 17.13 1.15 0.35
CA MET A 162 17.16 -0.18 -0.22
C MET A 162 17.42 -0.16 -1.73
#